data_eae22eef578d947e0f56f65898ce5378
#
_entry.id   eae22eef578d947e0f56f65898ce5378
#
_cell.length_a   1.000
_cell.length_b   1.000
_cell.length_c   1.000
_cell.angle_alpha   90.00
_cell.angle_beta   90.00
_cell.angle_gamma   90.00
#
_symmetry.space_group_name_H-M   'P 1'
#
loop_
_entity.id
_entity.type
_entity.pdbx_description
1 polymer ?
#
loop_
_entity_poly.entity_id
_entity_poly.type
_entity_poly.pdbx_seq_one_letter_code
_entity_poly.pdbx_strand_id
1 'polypeptide(L)'
;VLKNTLLKEMEYTLLTDTNKENLIKTLYMYRSLFEQKYFNKEILKIWINENWNTLSKYSISKDDFLEGVDELKQFNLKSFTEDENSIHTGKRKLESISRTQRIYILLNFLNSDKPKEKYLIKEDLGFAANSVFSNNSQITSIDKIYTKVGMMDFLNDLNQQVDTAINIESWMLDNNFKENKNTLTMGILKLYLSEYQNAWQNLLASLQPVRYNTKEAMLNEL
;
A
#
# COMPACT_ATOMS: atom_id res chain seq x y z
N VAL A 1 7.47 -18.63 19.76
CA VAL A 1 6.94 -17.36 20.28
C VAL A 1 6.47 -16.49 19.12
N LEU A 2 7.34 -16.06 18.20
CA LEU A 2 7.05 -15.13 17.09
C LEU A 2 5.78 -15.51 16.28
N LYS A 3 5.70 -16.76 15.79
CA LYS A 3 4.57 -17.23 14.98
C LYS A 3 3.24 -17.13 15.71
N ASN A 4 3.22 -17.54 16.99
CA ASN A 4 2.01 -17.49 17.78
C ASN A 4 1.56 -16.05 18.06
N THR A 5 2.52 -15.15 18.33
CA THR A 5 2.25 -13.73 18.53
C THR A 5 1.65 -13.10 17.28
N LEU A 6 2.25 -13.40 16.12
CA LEU A 6 1.80 -12.88 14.83
C LEU A 6 0.38 -13.36 14.50
N LEU A 7 0.10 -14.64 14.62
CA LEU A 7 -1.24 -15.20 14.38
C LEU A 7 -2.30 -14.58 15.30
N LYS A 8 -2.03 -14.54 16.60
CA LYS A 8 -2.95 -13.94 17.56
C LYS A 8 -3.25 -12.47 17.29
N GLU A 9 -2.26 -11.71 16.83
CA GLU A 9 -2.48 -10.31 16.51
C GLU A 9 -3.29 -10.13 15.23
N MET A 10 -3.04 -10.96 14.21
CA MET A 10 -3.85 -10.96 13.00
C MET A 10 -5.29 -11.37 13.30
N GLU A 11 -5.51 -12.42 14.08
CA GLU A 11 -6.85 -12.86 14.54
C GLU A 11 -7.56 -11.74 15.30
N TYR A 12 -6.87 -11.10 16.25
CA TYR A 12 -7.42 -9.97 16.99
C TYR A 12 -7.80 -8.81 16.06
N THR A 13 -6.94 -8.47 15.10
CA THR A 13 -7.21 -7.44 14.11
C THR A 13 -8.44 -7.76 13.26
N LEU A 14 -8.56 -9.00 12.78
CA LEU A 14 -9.73 -9.44 12.00
C LEU A 14 -11.04 -9.33 12.82
N LEU A 15 -10.97 -9.59 14.12
CA LEU A 15 -12.14 -9.52 15.02
C LEU A 15 -12.50 -8.08 15.38
N THR A 16 -11.54 -7.20 15.59
CA THR A 16 -11.76 -5.90 16.25
C THR A 16 -11.60 -4.69 15.36
N ASP A 17 -10.74 -4.75 14.33
CA ASP A 17 -10.47 -3.60 13.49
C ASP A 17 -11.69 -3.18 12.65
N THR A 18 -11.79 -1.88 12.41
CA THR A 18 -12.82 -1.26 11.57
C THR A 18 -12.23 -0.64 10.30
N ASN A 19 -10.89 -0.51 10.22
CA ASN A 19 -10.20 -0.04 9.04
C ASN A 19 -10.23 -1.12 7.96
N LYS A 20 -10.99 -0.84 6.91
CA LYS A 20 -11.26 -1.78 5.84
C LYS A 20 -10.03 -2.13 5.00
N GLU A 21 -9.13 -1.18 4.80
CA GLU A 21 -7.86 -1.41 4.11
C GLU A 21 -6.98 -2.36 4.93
N ASN A 22 -6.82 -2.09 6.23
CA ASN A 22 -6.05 -2.96 7.11
C ASN A 22 -6.66 -4.36 7.24
N LEU A 23 -7.99 -4.48 7.26
CA LEU A 23 -8.69 -5.77 7.28
C LEU A 23 -8.39 -6.62 6.03
N ILE A 24 -8.38 -6.02 4.84
CA ILE A 24 -8.03 -6.72 3.59
C ILE A 24 -6.59 -7.22 3.65
N LYS A 25 -5.65 -6.35 4.01
CA LYS A 25 -4.23 -6.69 4.15
C LYS A 25 -4.02 -7.79 5.18
N THR A 26 -4.68 -7.69 6.33
CA THR A 26 -4.58 -8.67 7.42
C THR A 26 -5.16 -10.03 7.01
N LEU A 27 -6.34 -10.07 6.38
CA LEU A 27 -6.94 -11.32 5.95
C LEU A 27 -6.09 -12.03 4.90
N TYR A 28 -5.54 -11.27 3.92
CA TYR A 28 -4.61 -11.81 2.94
C TYR A 28 -3.36 -12.39 3.63
N MET A 29 -2.70 -11.60 4.50
CA MET A 29 -1.50 -12.06 5.20
C MET A 29 -1.77 -13.26 6.08
N TYR A 30 -2.85 -13.23 6.87
CA TYR A 30 -3.22 -14.33 7.75
C TYR A 30 -3.36 -15.64 6.97
N ARG A 31 -4.18 -15.65 5.92
CA ARG A 31 -4.39 -16.86 5.10
C ARG A 31 -3.13 -17.28 4.35
N SER A 32 -2.32 -16.34 3.87
CA SER A 32 -1.07 -16.64 3.16
C SER A 32 -0.02 -17.35 4.04
N LEU A 33 -0.09 -17.17 5.36
CA LEU A 33 0.79 -17.90 6.28
C LEU A 33 0.54 -19.42 6.27
N PHE A 34 -0.69 -19.85 5.92
CA PHE A 34 -1.06 -21.27 5.83
C PHE A 34 -0.90 -21.83 4.43
N GLU A 35 -0.84 -20.97 3.40
CA GLU A 35 -0.70 -21.39 2.03
C GLU A 35 0.51 -20.75 1.33
N GLN A 36 1.62 -21.50 1.31
CA GLN A 36 2.94 -21.07 0.84
C GLN A 36 2.92 -20.44 -0.57
N LYS A 37 2.00 -20.84 -1.43
CA LYS A 37 1.87 -20.29 -2.79
C LYS A 37 1.61 -18.79 -2.82
N TYR A 38 0.93 -18.27 -1.80
CA TYR A 38 0.54 -16.85 -1.71
C TYR A 38 1.38 -16.06 -0.71
N PHE A 39 2.29 -16.75 0.00
CA PHE A 39 3.12 -16.11 1.02
C PHE A 39 4.27 -15.31 0.41
N ASN A 40 4.37 -14.04 0.79
CA ASN A 40 5.51 -13.18 0.48
C ASN A 40 6.04 -12.56 1.79
N LYS A 41 7.31 -12.87 2.09
CA LYS A 41 7.97 -12.43 3.33
C LYS A 41 8.16 -10.91 3.39
N GLU A 42 8.47 -10.26 2.27
CA GLU A 42 8.66 -8.82 2.24
C GLU A 42 7.33 -8.07 2.47
N ILE A 43 6.24 -8.57 1.91
CA ILE A 43 4.89 -8.04 2.19
C ILE A 43 4.49 -8.27 3.66
N LEU A 44 4.88 -9.41 4.26
CA LEU A 44 4.68 -9.63 5.69
C LEU A 44 5.41 -8.59 6.55
N LYS A 45 6.65 -8.24 6.21
CA LYS A 45 7.39 -7.18 6.91
C LYS A 45 6.70 -5.83 6.80
N ILE A 46 6.12 -5.51 5.64
CA ILE A 46 5.36 -4.29 5.45
C ILE A 46 4.12 -4.28 6.34
N TRP A 47 3.35 -5.39 6.37
CA TRP A 47 2.23 -5.52 7.28
C TRP A 47 2.63 -5.35 8.74
N ILE A 48 3.73 -5.96 9.18
CA ILE A 48 4.29 -5.80 10.53
C ILE A 48 4.61 -4.32 10.82
N ASN A 49 5.24 -3.63 9.86
CA ASN A 49 5.59 -2.23 10.00
C ASN A 49 4.35 -1.33 10.17
N GLU A 50 3.31 -1.57 9.37
CA GLU A 50 2.05 -0.83 9.43
C GLU A 50 1.26 -1.10 10.73
N ASN A 51 1.38 -2.31 11.29
CA ASN A 51 0.66 -2.74 12.50
C ASN A 51 1.55 -2.77 13.75
N TRP A 52 2.73 -2.15 13.73
CA TRP A 52 3.67 -2.23 14.84
C TRP A 52 3.11 -1.72 16.17
N ASN A 53 2.26 -0.69 16.14
CA ASN A 53 1.65 -0.15 17.35
C ASN A 53 0.85 -1.18 18.16
N THR A 54 0.25 -2.16 17.48
CA THR A 54 -0.48 -3.25 18.12
C THR A 54 0.44 -4.40 18.55
N LEU A 55 1.50 -4.64 17.76
CA LEU A 55 2.51 -5.66 18.05
C LEU A 55 3.47 -5.25 19.17
N SER A 56 3.72 -3.97 19.38
CA SER A 56 4.67 -3.44 20.36
C SER A 56 4.32 -3.76 21.82
N LYS A 57 3.10 -4.21 22.11
CA LYS A 57 2.69 -4.71 23.44
C LYS A 57 3.44 -5.98 23.88
N TYR A 58 4.07 -6.67 22.96
CA TYR A 58 4.81 -7.90 23.23
C TYR A 58 6.28 -7.57 23.42
N SER A 59 6.77 -7.09 24.45
CA SER A 59 8.15 -6.86 24.95
C SER A 59 9.35 -7.27 24.05
N ILE A 60 9.20 -7.24 22.74
CA ILE A 60 10.19 -7.55 21.72
C ILE A 60 10.43 -6.25 20.95
N SER A 61 11.69 -5.93 20.62
CA SER A 61 11.98 -4.79 19.76
C SER A 61 11.48 -5.05 18.33
N LYS A 62 11.19 -3.98 17.57
CA LYS A 62 10.76 -4.12 16.18
C LYS A 62 11.80 -4.78 15.30
N ASP A 63 13.07 -4.44 15.54
CA ASP A 63 14.20 -4.96 14.77
C ASP A 63 14.38 -6.45 15.02
N ASP A 64 14.36 -6.89 16.30
CA ASP A 64 14.42 -8.32 16.65
C ASP A 64 13.25 -9.11 16.08
N PHE A 65 12.05 -8.48 16.02
CA PHE A 65 10.88 -9.11 15.44
C PHE A 65 11.03 -9.31 13.92
N LEU A 66 11.52 -8.28 13.20
CA LEU A 66 11.77 -8.35 11.77
C LEU A 66 12.91 -9.29 11.42
N GLU A 67 14.00 -9.30 12.23
CA GLU A 67 15.10 -10.26 12.09
C GLU A 67 14.60 -11.70 12.27
N GLY A 68 13.76 -11.94 13.29
CA GLY A 68 13.12 -13.24 13.47
C GLY A 68 12.25 -13.68 12.29
N VAL A 69 11.63 -12.74 11.56
CA VAL A 69 10.93 -13.03 10.30
C VAL A 69 11.91 -13.38 9.19
N ASP A 70 13.08 -12.74 9.13
CA ASP A 70 14.12 -13.03 8.14
C ASP A 70 14.73 -14.41 8.29
N GLU A 71 14.94 -14.85 9.53
CA GLU A 71 15.46 -16.18 9.85
C GLU A 71 14.49 -17.31 9.48
N LEU A 72 13.20 -17.01 9.26
CA LEU A 72 12.23 -18.01 8.87
C LEU A 72 12.45 -18.42 7.39
N LYS A 73 13.20 -19.50 7.18
CA LYS A 73 13.40 -20.09 5.83
C LYS A 73 12.10 -20.53 5.18
N GLN A 74 11.15 -20.98 5.98
CA GLN A 74 9.77 -21.27 5.58
C GLN A 74 8.83 -20.98 6.75
N PHE A 75 7.71 -20.33 6.46
CA PHE A 75 6.64 -20.20 7.42
C PHE A 75 5.90 -21.55 7.51
N ASN A 76 6.48 -22.50 8.22
CA ASN A 76 5.83 -23.78 8.41
C ASN A 76 4.88 -23.72 9.60
N LEU A 77 3.58 -23.67 9.32
CA LEU A 77 2.51 -23.63 10.31
C LEU A 77 1.80 -24.98 10.48
N LYS A 78 2.44 -26.10 10.14
CA LYS A 78 1.83 -27.45 10.24
C LYS A 78 1.24 -27.78 11.63
N SER A 79 1.69 -27.11 12.67
CA SER A 79 1.18 -27.27 14.05
C SER A 79 0.11 -26.26 14.43
N PHE A 80 -0.29 -25.37 13.52
CA PHE A 80 -1.33 -24.37 13.72
C PHE A 80 -2.46 -24.63 12.75
N THR A 81 -3.68 -24.25 13.15
CA THR A 81 -4.87 -24.26 12.31
C THR A 81 -5.39 -22.84 12.14
N GLU A 82 -5.99 -22.55 11.01
CA GLU A 82 -6.70 -21.28 10.80
C GLU A 82 -7.84 -21.14 11.82
N ASP A 83 -8.00 -19.93 12.38
CA ASP A 83 -9.17 -19.63 13.21
C ASP A 83 -10.36 -19.22 12.32
N GLU A 84 -11.26 -20.15 12.09
CA GLU A 84 -12.44 -19.98 11.24
C GLU A 84 -13.32 -18.80 11.66
N ASN A 85 -13.42 -18.52 12.97
CA ASN A 85 -14.23 -17.42 13.48
C ASN A 85 -13.63 -16.05 13.09
N SER A 86 -12.32 -15.89 13.19
CA SER A 86 -11.62 -14.66 12.77
C SER A 86 -11.73 -14.46 11.28
N ILE A 87 -11.53 -15.52 10.47
CA ILE A 87 -11.68 -15.47 9.02
C ILE A 87 -13.11 -15.06 8.64
N HIS A 88 -14.12 -15.75 9.18
CA HIS A 88 -15.52 -15.46 8.87
C HIS A 88 -15.90 -14.02 9.24
N THR A 89 -15.45 -13.56 10.41
CA THR A 89 -15.70 -12.19 10.86
C THR A 89 -15.02 -11.16 9.95
N GLY A 90 -13.77 -11.40 9.59
CA GLY A 90 -13.05 -10.57 8.63
C GLY A 90 -13.76 -10.48 7.28
N LYS A 91 -14.12 -11.63 6.69
CA LYS A 91 -14.86 -11.69 5.41
C LYS A 91 -16.16 -10.89 5.46
N ARG A 92 -16.98 -11.10 6.51
CA ARG A 92 -18.27 -10.39 6.69
C ARG A 92 -18.09 -8.86 6.76
N LYS A 93 -17.04 -8.39 7.44
CA LYS A 93 -16.73 -6.94 7.49
C LYS A 93 -16.36 -6.38 6.11
N LEU A 94 -15.78 -7.20 5.24
CA LEU A 94 -15.37 -6.79 3.88
C LEU A 94 -16.53 -6.77 2.87
N GLU A 95 -17.68 -7.35 3.16
CA GLU A 95 -18.88 -7.34 2.29
C GLU A 95 -19.38 -5.93 1.99
N SER A 96 -19.15 -4.97 2.90
CA SER A 96 -19.55 -3.57 2.73
C SER A 96 -18.63 -2.76 1.81
N ILE A 97 -17.54 -3.35 1.31
CA ILE A 97 -16.61 -2.72 0.38
C ILE A 97 -16.90 -3.23 -1.03
N SER A 98 -16.94 -2.33 -2.01
CA SER A 98 -17.08 -2.75 -3.41
C SER A 98 -15.90 -3.64 -3.82
N ARG A 99 -16.17 -4.60 -4.70
CA ARG A 99 -15.14 -5.49 -5.21
C ARG A 99 -13.98 -4.74 -5.86
N THR A 100 -14.29 -3.70 -6.63
CA THR A 100 -13.27 -2.82 -7.23
C THR A 100 -12.31 -2.24 -6.19
N GLN A 101 -12.85 -1.75 -5.07
CA GLN A 101 -12.02 -1.21 -3.98
C GLN A 101 -11.16 -2.30 -3.32
N ARG A 102 -11.73 -3.48 -3.06
CA ARG A 102 -10.96 -4.60 -2.48
C ARG A 102 -9.80 -5.01 -3.37
N ILE A 103 -10.06 -5.17 -4.69
CA ILE A 103 -9.03 -5.53 -5.65
C ILE A 103 -7.96 -4.43 -5.76
N TYR A 104 -8.35 -3.15 -5.76
CA TYR A 104 -7.41 -2.04 -5.81
C TYR A 104 -6.49 -1.99 -4.57
N ILE A 105 -7.06 -2.21 -3.38
CA ILE A 105 -6.27 -2.30 -2.14
C ILE A 105 -5.29 -3.48 -2.19
N LEU A 106 -5.76 -4.66 -2.63
CA LEU A 106 -4.89 -5.83 -2.79
C LEU A 106 -3.78 -5.56 -3.80
N LEU A 107 -4.08 -4.98 -4.94
CA LEU A 107 -3.11 -4.63 -5.98
C LEU A 107 -2.00 -3.72 -5.42
N ASN A 108 -2.37 -2.68 -4.70
CA ASN A 108 -1.41 -1.76 -4.08
C ASN A 108 -0.59 -2.45 -3.00
N PHE A 109 -1.22 -3.31 -2.20
CA PHE A 109 -0.52 -4.06 -1.15
C PHE A 109 0.46 -5.09 -1.71
N LEU A 110 0.06 -5.82 -2.74
CA LEU A 110 0.92 -6.82 -3.41
C LEU A 110 2.13 -6.19 -4.12
N ASN A 111 2.06 -4.92 -4.46
CA ASN A 111 3.17 -4.17 -5.07
C ASN A 111 3.93 -3.29 -4.05
N SER A 112 3.59 -3.36 -2.76
CA SER A 112 4.18 -2.48 -1.75
C SER A 112 5.64 -2.82 -1.39
N ASP A 113 6.12 -4.00 -1.74
CA ASP A 113 7.52 -4.42 -1.62
C ASP A 113 8.43 -3.84 -2.71
N LYS A 114 7.85 -3.27 -3.77
CA LYS A 114 8.61 -2.59 -4.82
C LYS A 114 9.09 -1.22 -4.34
N PRO A 115 10.31 -0.81 -4.71
CA PRO A 115 10.82 0.52 -4.37
C PRO A 115 9.87 1.62 -4.85
N LYS A 116 9.45 2.50 -3.94
CA LYS A 116 8.68 3.69 -4.30
C LYS A 116 9.63 4.79 -4.73
N GLU A 117 9.88 4.87 -6.02
CA GLU A 117 10.66 5.96 -6.57
C GLU A 117 9.89 7.27 -6.45
N LYS A 118 10.61 8.35 -6.11
CA LYS A 118 10.06 9.69 -6.00
C LYS A 118 10.43 10.51 -7.23
N TYR A 119 9.46 11.28 -7.72
CA TYR A 119 9.68 12.36 -8.66
C TYR A 119 9.85 13.65 -7.87
N LEU A 120 10.98 14.32 -8.05
CA LEU A 120 11.31 15.57 -7.38
C LEU A 120 11.13 16.73 -8.37
N ILE A 121 10.24 17.66 -8.07
CA ILE A 121 10.00 18.82 -8.93
C ILE A 121 11.28 19.64 -9.19
N LYS A 122 12.19 19.69 -8.21
CA LYS A 122 13.46 20.41 -8.33
C LYS A 122 14.40 19.83 -9.38
N GLU A 123 14.30 18.54 -9.70
CA GLU A 123 15.12 17.89 -10.72
C GLU A 123 14.77 18.39 -12.13
N ASP A 124 13.49 18.60 -12.41
CA ASP A 124 13.03 19.11 -13.71
C ASP A 124 13.20 20.63 -13.88
N LEU A 125 13.03 21.38 -12.79
CA LEU A 125 13.17 22.84 -12.81
C LEU A 125 14.63 23.30 -12.70
N GLY A 126 15.53 22.39 -12.30
CA GLY A 126 16.95 22.70 -12.15
C GLY A 126 17.22 23.81 -11.15
N PHE A 127 18.24 24.63 -11.42
CA PHE A 127 18.65 25.72 -10.54
C PHE A 127 17.56 26.78 -10.32
N ALA A 128 16.68 26.99 -11.29
CA ALA A 128 15.59 27.96 -11.21
C ALA A 128 14.52 27.57 -10.16
N ALA A 129 14.47 26.32 -9.71
CA ALA A 129 13.47 25.88 -8.71
C ALA A 129 13.54 26.70 -7.41
N ASN A 130 14.73 27.03 -6.94
CA ASN A 130 14.94 27.78 -5.70
C ASN A 130 14.64 29.26 -5.85
N SER A 131 14.74 29.80 -7.07
CA SER A 131 14.40 31.19 -7.38
C SER A 131 12.91 31.40 -7.53
N VAL A 132 12.16 30.35 -7.92
CA VAL A 132 10.70 30.41 -8.17
C VAL A 132 9.90 29.98 -6.95
N PHE A 133 10.34 28.94 -6.23
CA PHE A 133 9.62 28.38 -5.10
C PHE A 133 10.41 28.48 -3.80
N SER A 134 9.74 28.91 -2.73
CA SER A 134 10.35 29.00 -1.41
C SER A 134 10.73 27.61 -0.89
N ASN A 135 11.84 27.54 -0.11
CA ASN A 135 12.27 26.30 0.55
C ASN A 135 11.30 25.79 1.64
N ASN A 136 10.27 26.56 1.96
CA ASN A 136 9.25 26.21 2.95
C ASN A 136 8.12 25.32 2.39
N SER A 137 8.21 24.87 1.13
CA SER A 137 7.23 23.94 0.56
C SER A 137 7.26 22.62 1.32
N GLN A 138 6.13 22.23 1.93
CA GLN A 138 6.01 21.01 2.75
C GLN A 138 6.12 19.74 1.90
N ILE A 139 5.64 19.78 0.65
CA ILE A 139 5.65 18.67 -0.29
C ILE A 139 6.48 19.10 -1.51
N THR A 140 7.58 18.41 -1.76
CA THR A 140 8.50 18.69 -2.88
C THR A 140 8.59 17.54 -3.88
N SER A 141 7.88 16.46 -3.61
CA SER A 141 7.91 15.24 -4.43
C SER A 141 6.57 14.53 -4.44
N ILE A 142 6.35 13.73 -5.48
CA ILE A 142 5.26 12.74 -5.57
C ILE A 142 5.84 11.37 -5.88
N ASP A 143 5.07 10.32 -5.64
CA ASP A 143 5.47 8.98 -6.08
C ASP A 143 5.53 8.95 -7.60
N LYS A 144 6.59 8.35 -8.17
CA LYS A 144 6.84 8.31 -9.62
C LYS A 144 5.69 7.64 -10.39
N ILE A 145 4.95 6.75 -9.73
CA ILE A 145 3.74 6.14 -10.30
C ILE A 145 2.70 7.21 -10.75
N TYR A 146 2.70 8.39 -10.15
CA TYR A 146 1.82 9.50 -10.51
C TYR A 146 2.46 10.49 -11.50
N THR A 147 3.48 10.06 -12.24
CA THR A 147 4.03 10.78 -13.40
C THR A 147 3.49 10.18 -14.70
N LYS A 148 3.75 10.84 -15.83
CA LYS A 148 3.38 10.32 -17.15
C LYS A 148 4.01 8.94 -17.41
N VAL A 149 5.29 8.77 -17.07
CA VAL A 149 6.00 7.49 -17.26
C VAL A 149 5.41 6.43 -16.35
N GLY A 150 5.26 6.73 -15.05
CA GLY A 150 4.68 5.78 -14.11
C GLY A 150 3.25 5.37 -14.45
N MET A 151 2.44 6.30 -15.00
CA MET A 151 1.11 5.97 -15.51
C MET A 151 1.17 5.01 -16.70
N MET A 152 2.10 5.21 -17.62
CA MET A 152 2.27 4.29 -18.76
C MET A 152 2.68 2.90 -18.29
N ASP A 153 3.62 2.80 -17.35
CA ASP A 153 4.05 1.53 -16.76
C ASP A 153 2.89 0.84 -16.05
N PHE A 154 2.12 1.59 -15.23
CA PHE A 154 0.93 1.08 -14.57
C PHE A 154 -0.10 0.51 -15.57
N LEU A 155 -0.39 1.23 -16.66
CA LEU A 155 -1.34 0.81 -17.67
C LEU A 155 -0.89 -0.44 -18.44
N ASN A 156 0.40 -0.57 -18.72
CA ASN A 156 0.96 -1.73 -19.40
C ASN A 156 0.77 -3.02 -18.58
N ASP A 157 0.95 -2.93 -17.27
CA ASP A 157 0.87 -4.07 -16.37
C ASP A 157 -0.54 -4.32 -15.80
N LEU A 158 -1.45 -3.34 -15.93
CA LEU A 158 -2.75 -3.32 -15.23
C LEU A 158 -3.55 -4.60 -15.43
N ASN A 159 -3.67 -5.10 -16.65
CA ASN A 159 -4.48 -6.29 -16.94
C ASN A 159 -3.95 -7.54 -16.23
N GLN A 160 -2.64 -7.73 -16.20
CA GLN A 160 -2.01 -8.87 -15.53
C GLN A 160 -2.11 -8.74 -14.01
N GLN A 161 -1.89 -7.54 -13.48
CA GLN A 161 -1.99 -7.28 -12.05
C GLN A 161 -3.42 -7.46 -11.55
N VAL A 162 -4.41 -7.01 -12.31
CA VAL A 162 -5.84 -7.22 -11.99
C VAL A 162 -6.20 -8.70 -11.99
N ASP A 163 -5.73 -9.51 -12.96
CA ASP A 163 -5.95 -10.96 -12.97
C ASP A 163 -5.36 -11.61 -11.70
N THR A 164 -4.15 -11.22 -11.34
CA THR A 164 -3.50 -11.73 -10.13
C THR A 164 -4.31 -11.37 -8.88
N ALA A 165 -4.73 -10.12 -8.75
CA ALA A 165 -5.50 -9.66 -7.58
C ALA A 165 -6.90 -10.29 -7.51
N ILE A 166 -7.56 -10.54 -8.65
CA ILE A 166 -8.83 -11.26 -8.73
C ILE A 166 -8.68 -12.70 -8.23
N ASN A 167 -7.62 -13.39 -8.65
CA ASN A 167 -7.36 -14.77 -8.22
C ASN A 167 -7.08 -14.84 -6.72
N ILE A 168 -6.31 -13.89 -6.21
CA ILE A 168 -6.02 -13.78 -4.77
C ILE A 168 -7.28 -13.44 -3.98
N GLU A 169 -8.11 -12.49 -4.43
CA GLU A 169 -9.37 -12.16 -3.77
C GLU A 169 -10.30 -13.38 -3.73
N SER A 170 -10.43 -14.09 -4.84
CA SER A 170 -11.29 -15.27 -4.93
C SER A 170 -10.84 -16.36 -3.95
N TRP A 171 -9.54 -16.62 -3.87
CA TRP A 171 -8.98 -17.54 -2.88
C TRP A 171 -9.17 -17.02 -1.44
N MET A 172 -8.83 -15.75 -1.18
CA MET A 172 -8.90 -15.16 0.16
C MET A 172 -10.32 -15.18 0.74
N LEU A 173 -11.33 -14.97 -0.11
CA LEU A 173 -12.74 -14.90 0.31
C LEU A 173 -13.51 -16.24 0.07
N ASP A 174 -12.87 -17.27 -0.48
CA ASP A 174 -13.50 -18.53 -0.90
C ASP A 174 -14.74 -18.29 -1.78
N ASN A 175 -14.62 -17.36 -2.72
CA ASN A 175 -15.75 -16.94 -3.55
C ASN A 175 -15.32 -16.72 -5.01
N ASN A 176 -16.04 -17.37 -5.94
CA ASN A 176 -15.86 -17.18 -7.37
C ASN A 176 -16.84 -16.12 -7.89
N PHE A 177 -16.44 -14.87 -7.80
CA PHE A 177 -17.23 -13.75 -8.27
C PHE A 177 -17.38 -13.76 -9.80
N LYS A 178 -18.61 -13.54 -10.29
CA LYS A 178 -18.96 -13.54 -11.73
C LYS A 178 -18.91 -12.14 -12.39
N GLU A 179 -18.26 -11.17 -11.76
CA GLU A 179 -18.21 -9.81 -12.27
C GLU A 179 -17.34 -9.71 -13.53
N ASN A 180 -17.73 -8.84 -14.47
CA ASN A 180 -16.97 -8.63 -15.70
C ASN A 180 -15.62 -7.96 -15.40
N LYS A 181 -14.52 -8.59 -15.82
CA LYS A 181 -13.16 -8.10 -15.65
C LYS A 181 -12.98 -6.67 -16.18
N ASN A 182 -13.55 -6.36 -17.36
CA ASN A 182 -13.41 -5.02 -17.94
C ASN A 182 -14.04 -3.95 -17.05
N THR A 183 -15.18 -4.23 -16.42
CA THR A 183 -15.82 -3.33 -15.46
C THR A 183 -14.92 -3.08 -14.25
N LEU A 184 -14.31 -4.14 -13.71
CA LEU A 184 -13.35 -4.03 -12.60
C LEU A 184 -12.11 -3.23 -12.98
N THR A 185 -11.50 -3.54 -14.13
CA THR A 185 -10.31 -2.83 -14.63
C THR A 185 -10.60 -1.34 -14.81
N MET A 186 -11.74 -0.98 -15.39
CA MET A 186 -12.15 0.42 -15.54
C MET A 186 -12.41 1.10 -14.19
N GLY A 187 -12.98 0.39 -13.24
CA GLY A 187 -13.16 0.89 -11.87
C GLY A 187 -11.84 1.15 -11.16
N ILE A 188 -10.89 0.21 -11.27
CA ILE A 188 -9.53 0.34 -10.73
C ILE A 188 -8.80 1.53 -11.36
N LEU A 189 -8.89 1.68 -12.68
CA LEU A 189 -8.31 2.83 -13.37
C LEU A 189 -8.87 4.17 -12.85
N LYS A 190 -10.17 4.25 -12.58
CA LYS A 190 -10.78 5.46 -12.01
C LYS A 190 -10.23 5.77 -10.62
N LEU A 191 -10.02 4.76 -9.76
CA LEU A 191 -9.41 4.94 -8.44
C LEU A 191 -7.97 5.46 -8.57
N TYR A 192 -7.17 4.83 -9.42
CA TYR A 192 -5.81 5.28 -9.71
C TYR A 192 -5.76 6.73 -10.23
N LEU A 193 -6.62 7.09 -11.19
CA LEU A 193 -6.68 8.46 -11.73
C LEU A 193 -7.09 9.49 -10.67
N SER A 194 -7.95 9.11 -9.73
CA SER A 194 -8.31 9.97 -8.60
C SER A 194 -7.11 10.22 -7.69
N GLU A 195 -6.31 9.19 -7.38
CA GLU A 195 -5.09 9.33 -6.59
C GLU A 195 -4.02 10.14 -7.34
N TYR A 196 -3.86 9.90 -8.65
CA TYR A 196 -2.98 10.68 -9.52
C TYR A 196 -3.33 12.18 -9.45
N GLN A 197 -4.61 12.51 -9.63
CA GLN A 197 -5.08 13.90 -9.55
C GLN A 197 -4.81 14.51 -8.18
N ASN A 198 -5.13 13.78 -7.10
CA ASN A 198 -4.92 14.24 -5.72
C ASN A 198 -3.43 14.47 -5.42
N ALA A 199 -2.54 13.59 -5.89
CA ALA A 199 -1.10 13.74 -5.70
C ALA A 199 -0.58 15.05 -6.33
N TRP A 200 -0.98 15.35 -7.56
CA TRP A 200 -0.61 16.59 -8.24
C TRP A 200 -1.27 17.83 -7.61
N GLN A 201 -2.55 17.76 -7.24
CA GLN A 201 -3.23 18.88 -6.58
C GLN A 201 -2.55 19.23 -5.26
N ASN A 202 -2.21 18.23 -4.43
CA ASN A 202 -1.53 18.43 -3.16
C ASN A 202 -0.13 19.01 -3.37
N LEU A 203 0.64 18.50 -4.35
CA LEU A 203 1.94 19.03 -4.69
C LEU A 203 1.85 20.50 -5.11
N LEU A 204 0.98 20.83 -6.07
CA LEU A 204 0.82 22.17 -6.58
C LEU A 204 0.33 23.15 -5.48
N ALA A 205 -0.59 22.70 -4.63
CA ALA A 205 -1.08 23.51 -3.51
C ALA A 205 -0.01 23.77 -2.45
N SER A 206 0.99 22.90 -2.32
CA SER A 206 2.09 23.05 -1.38
C SER A 206 3.20 23.99 -1.88
N LEU A 207 3.28 24.23 -3.19
CA LEU A 207 4.28 25.11 -3.77
C LEU A 207 3.98 26.56 -3.45
N GLN A 208 4.90 27.21 -2.76
CA GLN A 208 4.80 28.65 -2.44
C GLN A 208 5.78 29.43 -3.32
N PRO A 209 5.31 30.35 -4.17
CA PRO A 209 6.20 31.20 -4.95
C PRO A 209 7.02 32.11 -4.01
N VAL A 210 8.28 32.32 -4.38
CA VAL A 210 9.13 33.29 -3.70
C VAL A 210 8.54 34.68 -3.92
N ARG A 211 8.40 35.45 -2.84
CA ARG A 211 7.98 36.85 -2.90
C ARG A 211 9.22 37.74 -2.85
N TYR A 212 9.47 38.44 -3.94
CA TYR A 212 10.52 39.44 -4.04
C TYR A 212 9.97 40.84 -3.68
N ASN A 213 10.63 41.54 -2.82
CA ASN A 213 10.21 42.90 -2.39
C ASN A 213 10.50 43.96 -3.47
N THR A 214 11.44 43.69 -4.36
CA THR A 214 11.81 44.61 -5.46
C THR A 214 12.07 43.80 -6.74
N LYS A 215 11.96 44.50 -7.91
CA LYS A 215 12.26 43.93 -9.23
C LYS A 215 13.75 43.60 -9.35
N GLU A 216 14.62 44.41 -8.73
CA GLU A 216 16.07 44.18 -8.74
C GLU A 216 16.43 42.92 -7.96
N ALA A 217 15.79 42.67 -6.80
CA ALA A 217 16.01 41.43 -6.02
C ALA A 217 15.61 40.20 -6.84
N MET A 218 14.50 40.27 -7.58
CA MET A 218 14.05 39.18 -8.47
C MET A 218 15.05 38.92 -9.61
N LEU A 219 15.56 39.99 -10.24
CA LEU A 219 16.47 39.84 -11.38
C LEU A 219 17.87 39.35 -11.00
N ASN A 220 18.27 39.55 -9.75
CA ASN A 220 19.58 39.09 -9.26
C ASN A 220 19.59 37.60 -8.86
N GLU A 221 18.43 36.96 -8.70
CA GLU A 221 18.32 35.56 -8.33
C GLU A 221 17.82 34.64 -9.48
N LEU A 222 17.44 35.22 -10.61
CA LEU A 222 17.12 34.51 -11.85
C LEU A 222 18.36 34.34 -12.74
#